data_080047326c5e8c38dde7b6d33bc80862
#
_entry.id   080047326c5e8c38dde7b6d33bc80862
#
_cell.length_a   1.000
_cell.length_b   1.000
_cell.length_c   1.000
_cell.angle_alpha   90.00
_cell.angle_beta   90.00
_cell.angle_gamma   90.00
#
_symmetry.space_group_name_H-M   'P 1'
#
loop_
_entity.id
_entity.type
_entity.pdbx_description
1 polymer ?
#
loop_
_entity_poly.entity_id
_entity_poly.type
_entity_poly.pdbx_seq_one_letter_code
_entity_poly.pdbx_strand_id
1 'polypeptide(L)'
;MQKKTPDYDNVFKTMKMKHKRLFVPVINDVFDRNYPKDVKVDILSSEGYLTETETADGSKDIEEQISDFLIKIENEIYLLECQSYDDGSMAIRIAEYAFIVARQFASWDIGHATIPMPRFSIIYVKRTERTPKATMITFTFPDGQTVDYKSDNVILEDFTKEKVVEKRLFPYIPFYIAKYEKEIASEGNIENVIEELVYFREEMIRLHQAGELSDDELIDLKGFVNTIITHITNGNKNEERLVNIMGGTVIETESDKIKIRTIIEMGQEVGLEDSEILKKLQEKIIGLPLTRAKAYLEQYGKQLV
;
A
#
# COMPACT_ATOMS: atom_id res chain seq x y z
N MET A 1 -24.46 -6.08 5.96
CA MET A 1 -23.11 -5.51 6.18
C MET A 1 -22.43 -5.43 4.82
N GLN A 2 -22.04 -4.23 4.37
CA GLN A 2 -21.19 -4.11 3.18
C GLN A 2 -19.85 -4.79 3.50
N LYS A 3 -19.43 -5.78 2.68
CA LYS A 3 -18.09 -6.36 2.76
C LYS A 3 -17.08 -5.23 2.52
N LYS A 4 -16.29 -4.90 3.53
CA LYS A 4 -15.21 -3.93 3.39
C LYS A 4 -14.14 -4.57 2.54
N THR A 5 -13.86 -4.02 1.38
CA THR A 5 -12.74 -4.47 0.53
C THR A 5 -11.43 -4.31 1.31
N PRO A 6 -10.51 -5.28 1.26
CA PRO A 6 -9.21 -5.13 1.90
C PRO A 6 -8.50 -3.87 1.41
N ASP A 7 -7.95 -3.12 2.34
CA ASP A 7 -7.29 -1.85 2.08
C ASP A 7 -5.81 -2.08 1.69
N TYR A 8 -5.61 -2.68 0.52
CA TYR A 8 -4.28 -3.03 0.00
C TYR A 8 -3.37 -1.82 -0.12
N ASP A 9 -3.94 -0.70 -0.52
CA ASP A 9 -3.27 0.57 -0.72
C ASP A 9 -2.61 1.07 0.59
N ASN A 10 -3.36 1.10 1.68
CA ASN A 10 -2.82 1.52 2.98
C ASN A 10 -1.73 0.57 3.51
N VAL A 11 -1.83 -0.74 3.26
CA VAL A 11 -0.76 -1.69 3.60
C VAL A 11 0.50 -1.37 2.79
N PHE A 12 0.36 -1.09 1.50
CA PHE A 12 1.47 -0.73 0.60
C PHE A 12 2.16 0.56 1.06
N LYS A 13 1.39 1.61 1.35
CA LYS A 13 1.89 2.89 1.88
C LYS A 13 2.64 2.71 3.21
N THR A 14 2.05 1.95 4.14
CA THR A 14 2.66 1.70 5.44
C THR A 14 3.98 0.94 5.32
N MET A 15 4.05 -0.06 4.44
CA MET A 15 5.26 -0.81 4.18
C MET A 15 6.36 0.08 3.57
N LYS A 16 6.03 0.97 2.63
CA LYS A 16 6.96 1.95 2.07
C LYS A 16 7.59 2.83 3.16
N MET A 17 6.75 3.35 4.05
CA MET A 17 7.21 4.25 5.11
C MET A 17 8.16 3.57 6.10
N LYS A 18 7.93 2.29 6.40
CA LYS A 18 8.74 1.53 7.35
C LYS A 18 10.00 0.93 6.70
N HIS A 19 9.90 0.40 5.49
CA HIS A 19 10.92 -0.46 4.88
C HIS A 19 11.20 -0.11 3.42
N LYS A 20 11.51 1.16 3.15
CA LYS A 20 11.74 1.67 1.79
C LYS A 20 12.80 0.88 1.00
N ARG A 21 13.83 0.31 1.67
CA ARG A 21 14.87 -0.45 0.98
C ARG A 21 14.36 -1.75 0.36
N LEU A 22 13.30 -2.35 0.91
CA LEU A 22 12.70 -3.57 0.36
C LEU A 22 12.09 -3.34 -1.03
N PHE A 23 11.86 -2.09 -1.41
CA PHE A 23 11.34 -1.74 -2.73
C PHE A 23 12.43 -1.60 -3.81
N VAL A 24 13.71 -1.59 -3.46
CA VAL A 24 14.79 -1.51 -4.46
C VAL A 24 14.74 -2.67 -5.45
N PRO A 25 14.58 -3.94 -5.03
CA PRO A 25 14.39 -5.05 -5.97
C PRO A 25 13.13 -4.91 -6.84
N VAL A 26 12.05 -4.33 -6.31
CA VAL A 26 10.82 -4.03 -7.08
C VAL A 26 11.13 -3.01 -8.19
N ILE A 27 11.81 -1.91 -7.86
CA ILE A 27 12.23 -0.91 -8.84
C ILE A 27 13.14 -1.54 -9.91
N ASN A 28 14.07 -2.39 -9.50
CA ASN A 28 14.96 -3.09 -10.44
C ASN A 28 14.16 -3.98 -11.40
N ASP A 29 13.19 -4.76 -10.88
CA ASP A 29 12.40 -5.67 -11.72
C ASP A 29 11.44 -4.92 -12.65
N VAL A 30 10.78 -3.87 -12.14
CA VAL A 30 9.75 -3.13 -12.89
C VAL A 30 10.35 -2.22 -13.98
N PHE A 31 11.48 -1.57 -13.68
CA PHE A 31 12.04 -0.53 -14.55
C PHE A 31 13.36 -0.95 -15.22
N ASP A 32 13.70 -2.25 -15.18
CA ASP A 32 14.95 -2.79 -15.73
C ASP A 32 16.18 -2.01 -15.22
N ARG A 33 16.29 -1.95 -13.89
CA ARG A 33 17.39 -1.30 -13.18
C ARG A 33 18.24 -2.33 -12.45
N ASN A 34 19.43 -1.91 -12.03
CA ASN A 34 20.36 -2.75 -11.28
C ASN A 34 20.97 -1.96 -10.12
N TYR A 35 20.12 -1.36 -9.31
CA TYR A 35 20.55 -0.68 -8.10
C TYR A 35 21.01 -1.70 -7.05
N PRO A 36 22.13 -1.43 -6.34
CA PRO A 36 22.53 -2.24 -5.22
C PRO A 36 21.50 -2.14 -4.09
N LYS A 37 21.38 -3.20 -3.26
CA LYS A 37 20.35 -3.27 -2.19
C LYS A 37 20.47 -2.18 -1.12
N ASP A 38 21.65 -1.58 -0.98
CA ASP A 38 21.99 -0.51 -0.04
C ASP A 38 21.99 0.88 -0.66
N VAL A 39 21.51 1.02 -1.90
CA VAL A 39 21.37 2.33 -2.54
C VAL A 39 20.51 3.25 -1.68
N LYS A 40 20.89 4.52 -1.64
CA LYS A 40 20.11 5.53 -0.93
C LYS A 40 18.74 5.72 -1.61
N VAL A 41 17.67 5.49 -0.86
CA VAL A 41 16.29 5.73 -1.29
C VAL A 41 15.74 6.92 -0.52
N ASP A 42 15.37 7.97 -1.21
CA ASP A 42 14.70 9.13 -0.64
C ASP A 42 13.19 9.01 -0.89
N ILE A 43 12.39 8.97 0.19
CA ILE A 43 10.93 9.06 0.09
C ILE A 43 10.61 10.52 -0.21
N LEU A 44 9.88 10.75 -1.29
CA LEU A 44 9.40 12.09 -1.63
C LEU A 44 8.00 12.28 -1.04
N SER A 45 7.75 13.49 -0.52
CA SER A 45 6.41 13.86 -0.07
C SER A 45 5.51 14.08 -1.27
N SER A 46 4.37 13.43 -1.26
CA SER A 46 3.25 13.74 -2.17
C SER A 46 2.29 14.76 -1.56
N GLU A 47 2.58 15.24 -0.34
CA GLU A 47 1.76 16.20 0.37
C GLU A 47 1.77 17.56 -0.33
N GLY A 48 0.60 18.14 -0.49
CA GLY A 48 0.50 19.57 -0.77
C GLY A 48 -0.43 20.01 -1.91
N TYR A 49 -1.24 19.14 -2.47
CA TYR A 49 -2.27 19.57 -3.43
C TYR A 49 -3.64 19.08 -2.99
N LEU A 50 -4.36 20.00 -2.32
CA LEU A 50 -5.78 19.87 -2.07
C LEU A 50 -6.51 20.20 -3.37
N THR A 51 -7.16 19.23 -3.98
CA THR A 51 -8.12 19.48 -5.05
C THR A 51 -9.49 19.65 -4.43
N GLU A 52 -10.11 20.82 -4.61
CA GLU A 52 -11.52 21.00 -4.28
C GLU A 52 -12.34 20.35 -5.40
N THR A 53 -13.03 19.25 -5.11
CA THR A 53 -14.06 18.69 -6.00
C THR A 53 -15.44 19.11 -5.51
N GLU A 54 -16.23 19.72 -6.39
CA GLU A 54 -17.64 20.00 -6.12
C GLU A 54 -18.43 18.69 -6.26
N THR A 55 -19.02 18.23 -5.17
CA THR A 55 -19.94 17.09 -5.20
C THR A 55 -21.30 17.47 -5.76
N ALA A 56 -22.07 16.48 -6.25
CA ALA A 56 -23.37 16.71 -6.91
C ALA A 56 -24.42 17.41 -6.01
N ASP A 57 -24.18 17.53 -4.71
CA ASP A 57 -25.02 18.24 -3.73
C ASP A 57 -24.52 19.65 -3.39
N GLY A 58 -23.43 20.11 -4.06
CA GLY A 58 -22.84 21.43 -3.86
C GLY A 58 -21.94 21.53 -2.64
N SER A 59 -21.62 20.42 -1.95
CA SER A 59 -20.57 20.38 -0.94
C SER A 59 -19.20 20.28 -1.60
N LYS A 60 -18.18 20.88 -0.98
CA LYS A 60 -16.80 20.77 -1.45
C LYS A 60 -16.09 19.68 -0.66
N ASP A 61 -15.74 18.58 -1.33
CA ASP A 61 -14.82 17.62 -0.78
C ASP A 61 -13.39 18.04 -1.12
N ILE A 62 -12.55 18.08 -0.08
CA ILE A 62 -11.12 18.30 -0.22
C ILE A 62 -10.49 16.92 -0.34
N GLU A 63 -10.19 16.47 -1.54
CA GLU A 63 -9.39 15.28 -1.75
C GLU A 63 -7.90 15.64 -1.68
N GLU A 64 -7.22 15.06 -0.70
CA GLU A 64 -5.77 15.04 -0.68
C GLU A 64 -5.29 13.99 -1.68
N GLN A 65 -4.83 14.44 -2.85
CA GLN A 65 -4.26 13.56 -3.88
C GLN A 65 -2.87 13.12 -3.44
N ILE A 66 -2.80 11.94 -2.84
CA ILE A 66 -1.56 11.35 -2.37
C ILE A 66 -1.25 10.13 -3.24
N SER A 67 -0.10 10.17 -3.94
CA SER A 67 0.44 8.98 -4.61
C SER A 67 0.87 7.93 -3.59
N ASP A 68 0.55 6.66 -3.89
CA ASP A 68 0.83 5.53 -3.00
C ASP A 68 2.32 5.37 -2.72
N PHE A 69 3.16 5.53 -3.75
CA PHE A 69 4.58 5.31 -3.64
C PHE A 69 5.36 6.26 -4.55
N LEU A 70 6.06 7.20 -3.94
CA LEU A 70 6.92 8.15 -4.62
C LEU A 70 8.30 8.14 -3.97
N ILE A 71 9.32 7.75 -4.75
CA ILE A 71 10.71 7.73 -4.28
C ILE A 71 11.65 8.31 -5.32
N LYS A 72 12.81 8.73 -4.83
CA LYS A 72 13.95 9.09 -5.65
C LYS A 72 15.12 8.17 -5.33
N ILE A 73 15.75 7.63 -6.37
CA ILE A 73 17.00 6.89 -6.30
C ILE A 73 17.96 7.58 -7.25
N GLU A 74 19.08 8.07 -6.73
CA GLU A 74 20.04 8.89 -7.49
C GLU A 74 19.33 10.10 -8.16
N ASN A 75 19.30 10.16 -9.49
CA ASN A 75 18.67 11.23 -10.26
C ASN A 75 17.31 10.84 -10.86
N GLU A 76 16.84 9.61 -10.63
CA GLU A 76 15.57 9.14 -11.19
C GLU A 76 14.46 9.15 -10.13
N ILE A 77 13.26 9.49 -10.56
CA ILE A 77 12.05 9.54 -9.74
C ILE A 77 11.12 8.41 -10.18
N TYR A 78 10.61 7.66 -9.21
CA TYR A 78 9.74 6.50 -9.43
C TYR A 78 8.41 6.71 -8.74
N LEU A 79 7.34 6.55 -9.51
CA LEU A 79 5.95 6.62 -9.08
C LEU A 79 5.33 5.22 -9.24
N LEU A 80 4.96 4.58 -8.14
CA LEU A 80 4.23 3.32 -8.15
C LEU A 80 2.85 3.52 -7.52
N GLU A 81 1.82 3.03 -8.19
CA GLU A 81 0.45 2.99 -7.67
C GLU A 81 0.04 1.55 -7.43
N CYS A 82 -0.55 1.27 -6.27
CA CYS A 82 -1.04 -0.06 -5.91
C CYS A 82 -2.57 -0.07 -5.98
N GLN A 83 -3.13 -0.90 -6.87
CA GLN A 83 -4.57 -0.95 -7.10
C GLN A 83 -5.10 -2.36 -6.90
N SER A 84 -6.27 -2.47 -6.26
CA SER A 84 -6.95 -3.76 -6.13
C SER A 84 -7.33 -4.31 -7.50
N TYR A 85 -7.88 -3.45 -8.37
CA TYR A 85 -8.29 -3.75 -9.77
C TYR A 85 -8.37 -2.43 -10.55
N ASP A 86 -8.37 -2.52 -11.88
CA ASP A 86 -8.52 -1.33 -12.73
C ASP A 86 -9.96 -0.80 -12.73
N ASP A 87 -10.14 0.49 -12.44
CA ASP A 87 -11.40 1.22 -12.50
C ASP A 87 -11.52 2.13 -13.73
N GLY A 88 -10.50 2.13 -14.60
CA GLY A 88 -10.44 2.94 -15.80
C GLY A 88 -9.94 4.38 -15.59
N SER A 89 -9.69 4.83 -14.36
CA SER A 89 -9.26 6.20 -14.05
C SER A 89 -7.73 6.35 -13.96
N MET A 90 -7.01 5.25 -13.81
CA MET A 90 -5.59 5.26 -13.45
C MET A 90 -4.69 6.04 -14.41
N ALA A 91 -4.96 6.00 -15.73
CA ALA A 91 -4.13 6.74 -16.69
C ALA A 91 -4.18 8.26 -16.44
N ILE A 92 -5.37 8.80 -16.10
CA ILE A 92 -5.52 10.21 -15.78
C ILE A 92 -4.88 10.55 -14.43
N ARG A 93 -5.11 9.73 -13.40
CA ARG A 93 -4.49 9.92 -12.08
C ARG A 93 -2.96 9.91 -12.16
N ILE A 94 -2.37 8.97 -12.93
CA ILE A 94 -0.92 8.93 -13.16
C ILE A 94 -0.44 10.22 -13.84
N ALA A 95 -1.17 10.75 -14.83
CA ALA A 95 -0.80 12.00 -15.49
C ALA A 95 -0.77 13.17 -14.48
N GLU A 96 -1.82 13.29 -13.66
CA GLU A 96 -1.93 14.32 -12.62
C GLU A 96 -0.78 14.22 -11.60
N TYR A 97 -0.55 13.03 -11.03
CA TYR A 97 0.52 12.81 -10.06
C TYR A 97 1.89 13.06 -10.65
N ALA A 98 2.14 12.59 -11.88
CA ALA A 98 3.41 12.78 -12.55
C ALA A 98 3.73 14.26 -12.78
N PHE A 99 2.75 15.08 -13.18
CA PHE A 99 2.95 16.54 -13.32
C PHE A 99 3.18 17.22 -11.98
N ILE A 100 2.43 16.88 -10.94
CA ILE A 100 2.62 17.42 -9.59
C ILE A 100 4.05 17.17 -9.12
N VAL A 101 4.52 15.95 -9.27
CA VAL A 101 5.87 15.54 -8.89
C VAL A 101 6.93 16.21 -9.76
N ALA A 102 6.77 16.15 -11.09
CA ALA A 102 7.74 16.69 -12.04
C ALA A 102 7.98 18.21 -11.82
N ARG A 103 6.93 18.95 -11.44
CA ARG A 103 7.03 20.38 -11.11
C ARG A 103 7.99 20.65 -9.94
N GLN A 104 8.09 19.77 -8.95
CA GLN A 104 9.00 19.96 -7.81
C GLN A 104 10.46 19.88 -8.22
N PHE A 105 10.77 19.21 -9.33
CA PHE A 105 12.10 19.02 -9.86
C PHE A 105 12.35 19.81 -11.17
N ALA A 106 11.39 20.65 -11.57
CA ALA A 106 11.54 21.49 -12.75
C ALA A 106 12.67 22.49 -12.56
N SER A 107 13.42 22.71 -13.62
CA SER A 107 14.37 23.82 -13.74
C SER A 107 13.83 24.84 -14.75
N TRP A 108 14.06 26.12 -14.51
CA TRP A 108 13.59 27.16 -15.40
C TRP A 108 14.59 28.33 -15.53
N ASP A 109 14.55 28.93 -16.68
CA ASP A 109 15.20 30.20 -17.02
C ASP A 109 14.19 31.05 -17.82
N ILE A 110 14.56 32.27 -18.18
CA ILE A 110 13.66 33.20 -18.89
C ILE A 110 13.10 32.54 -20.16
N GLY A 111 11.79 32.30 -20.17
CA GLY A 111 11.08 31.72 -21.32
C GLY A 111 11.31 30.23 -21.57
N HIS A 112 11.99 29.50 -20.68
CA HIS A 112 12.27 28.08 -20.82
C HIS A 112 12.11 27.34 -19.49
N ALA A 113 11.45 26.16 -19.52
CA ALA A 113 11.38 25.25 -18.39
C ALA A 113 11.64 23.81 -18.84
N THR A 114 12.41 23.08 -18.04
CA THR A 114 12.58 21.62 -18.20
C THR A 114 11.86 20.93 -17.06
N ILE A 115 10.95 20.03 -17.40
CA ILE A 115 10.08 19.30 -16.44
C ILE A 115 10.40 17.80 -16.55
N PRO A 116 11.17 17.24 -15.59
CA PRO A 116 11.56 15.84 -15.62
C PRO A 116 10.37 14.96 -15.16
N MET A 117 9.77 14.22 -16.07
CA MET A 117 8.67 13.30 -15.73
C MET A 117 9.22 12.07 -14.98
N PRO A 118 8.54 11.62 -13.90
CA PRO A 118 8.93 10.42 -13.19
C PRO A 118 8.72 9.16 -14.05
N ARG A 119 9.43 8.07 -13.75
CA ARG A 119 9.01 6.75 -14.26
C ARG A 119 7.83 6.27 -13.44
N PHE A 120 6.85 5.66 -14.07
CA PHE A 120 5.68 5.15 -13.36
C PHE A 120 5.40 3.68 -13.68
N SER A 121 4.71 3.00 -12.77
CA SER A 121 4.04 1.73 -13.02
C SER A 121 2.86 1.55 -12.09
N ILE A 122 1.87 0.78 -12.52
CA ILE A 122 0.71 0.42 -11.70
C ILE A 122 0.85 -1.05 -11.32
N ILE A 123 0.71 -1.32 -10.03
CA ILE A 123 0.74 -2.67 -9.45
C ILE A 123 -0.71 -3.09 -9.20
N TYR A 124 -1.23 -3.98 -10.02
CA TYR A 124 -2.54 -4.57 -9.82
C TYR A 124 -2.45 -5.81 -8.93
N VAL A 125 -3.09 -5.74 -7.76
CA VAL A 125 -3.11 -6.87 -6.80
C VAL A 125 -3.91 -8.03 -7.35
N LYS A 126 -5.00 -7.75 -8.06
CA LYS A 126 -5.89 -8.74 -8.66
C LYS A 126 -6.03 -8.52 -10.16
N ARG A 127 -6.23 -9.63 -10.87
CA ARG A 127 -6.52 -9.59 -12.30
C ARG A 127 -8.03 -9.59 -12.54
N THR A 128 -8.45 -8.78 -13.49
CA THR A 128 -9.75 -8.86 -14.16
C THR A 128 -9.54 -9.01 -15.67
N GLU A 129 -10.59 -9.30 -16.42
CA GLU A 129 -10.53 -9.33 -17.90
C GLU A 129 -10.07 -8.00 -18.51
N ARG A 130 -10.23 -6.90 -17.77
CA ARG A 130 -9.90 -5.54 -18.21
C ARG A 130 -8.55 -5.05 -17.71
N THR A 131 -7.87 -5.79 -16.84
CA THR A 131 -6.57 -5.36 -16.28
C THR A 131 -5.54 -5.17 -17.39
N PRO A 132 -5.08 -3.93 -17.66
CA PRO A 132 -4.17 -3.65 -18.75
C PRO A 132 -2.74 -4.09 -18.40
N LYS A 133 -2.04 -4.68 -19.38
CA LYS A 133 -0.61 -5.04 -19.22
C LYS A 133 0.32 -3.84 -19.27
N ALA A 134 -0.12 -2.75 -19.86
CA ALA A 134 0.61 -1.49 -19.93
C ALA A 134 -0.36 -0.32 -19.85
N THR A 135 0.09 0.79 -19.31
CA THR A 135 -0.63 2.07 -19.30
C THR A 135 0.08 3.03 -20.24
N MET A 136 -0.69 3.66 -21.13
CA MET A 136 -0.19 4.66 -22.07
C MET A 136 -1.02 5.94 -21.95
N ILE A 137 -0.35 7.06 -21.82
CA ILE A 137 -0.92 8.40 -21.76
C ILE A 137 -0.37 9.17 -22.95
N THR A 138 -1.24 9.58 -23.86
CA THR A 138 -0.84 10.37 -25.03
C THR A 138 -1.20 11.84 -24.81
N PHE A 139 -0.21 12.70 -24.73
CA PHE A 139 -0.39 14.15 -24.70
C PHE A 139 -0.50 14.65 -26.12
N THR A 140 -1.60 15.35 -26.44
CA THR A 140 -1.84 15.94 -27.76
C THR A 140 -1.74 17.46 -27.64
N PHE A 141 -0.88 18.08 -28.45
CA PHE A 141 -0.64 19.52 -28.48
C PHE A 141 -1.48 20.19 -29.57
N PRO A 142 -1.78 21.51 -29.46
CA PRO A 142 -2.60 22.26 -30.43
C PRO A 142 -2.05 22.24 -31.86
N ASP A 143 -0.75 22.09 -32.05
CA ASP A 143 -0.08 21.99 -33.34
C ASP A 143 -0.15 20.57 -33.97
N GLY A 144 -0.83 19.63 -33.28
CA GLY A 144 -0.97 18.25 -33.71
C GLY A 144 0.19 17.32 -33.30
N GLN A 145 1.21 17.83 -32.61
CA GLN A 145 2.25 16.97 -32.04
C GLN A 145 1.68 16.09 -30.92
N THR A 146 2.20 14.88 -30.79
CA THR A 146 1.83 13.97 -29.70
C THR A 146 3.09 13.41 -29.04
N VAL A 147 2.99 13.16 -27.72
CA VAL A 147 4.03 12.51 -26.94
C VAL A 147 3.39 11.41 -26.10
N ASP A 148 3.90 10.18 -26.24
CA ASP A 148 3.47 9.04 -25.44
C ASP A 148 4.30 8.91 -24.17
N TYR A 149 3.61 8.85 -23.06
CA TYR A 149 4.16 8.56 -21.74
C TYR A 149 3.58 7.23 -21.29
N LYS A 150 4.41 6.18 -21.27
CA LYS A 150 3.95 4.80 -21.08
C LYS A 150 4.84 4.00 -20.16
N SER A 151 4.25 2.97 -19.55
CA SER A 151 4.95 1.96 -18.75
C SER A 151 4.19 0.64 -18.77
N ASP A 152 4.93 -0.45 -18.59
CA ASP A 152 4.35 -1.75 -18.31
C ASP A 152 3.78 -1.78 -16.88
N ASN A 153 2.66 -2.46 -16.71
CA ASN A 153 2.02 -2.64 -15.42
C ASN A 153 2.43 -3.98 -14.79
N VAL A 154 2.46 -4.01 -13.48
CA VAL A 154 2.69 -5.22 -12.71
C VAL A 154 1.33 -5.86 -12.37
N ILE A 155 1.18 -7.14 -12.65
CA ILE A 155 0.01 -7.93 -12.24
C ILE A 155 0.51 -9.00 -11.28
N LEU A 156 0.19 -8.87 -9.99
CA LEU A 156 0.76 -9.74 -8.95
C LEU A 156 0.38 -11.21 -9.13
N GLU A 157 -0.78 -11.50 -9.68
CA GLU A 157 -1.20 -12.87 -9.98
C GLU A 157 -0.32 -13.59 -11.03
N ASP A 158 0.50 -12.85 -11.80
CA ASP A 158 1.44 -13.44 -12.77
C ASP A 158 2.75 -13.92 -12.13
N PHE A 159 2.95 -13.62 -10.87
CA PHE A 159 4.15 -14.04 -10.15
C PHE A 159 3.93 -15.36 -9.44
N THR A 160 4.87 -16.28 -9.60
CA THR A 160 4.96 -17.46 -8.74
C THR A 160 5.65 -17.12 -7.42
N LYS A 161 5.40 -17.90 -6.37
CA LYS A 161 6.04 -17.69 -5.06
C LYS A 161 7.56 -17.78 -5.14
N GLU A 162 8.06 -18.70 -6.00
CA GLU A 162 9.48 -18.89 -6.24
C GLU A 162 10.10 -17.63 -6.85
N LYS A 163 9.45 -17.04 -7.87
CA LYS A 163 9.92 -15.82 -8.52
C LYS A 163 9.94 -14.63 -7.57
N VAL A 164 8.93 -14.53 -6.69
CA VAL A 164 8.88 -13.47 -5.66
C VAL A 164 10.08 -13.57 -4.72
N VAL A 165 10.42 -14.79 -4.26
CA VAL A 165 11.55 -15.03 -3.36
C VAL A 165 12.89 -14.89 -4.08
N GLU A 166 13.05 -15.48 -5.26
CA GLU A 166 14.27 -15.43 -6.06
C GLU A 166 14.69 -13.99 -6.37
N LYS A 167 13.73 -13.17 -6.79
CA LYS A 167 13.96 -11.75 -7.14
C LYS A 167 13.92 -10.80 -5.93
N ARG A 168 13.71 -11.31 -4.71
CA ARG A 168 13.60 -10.49 -3.48
C ARG A 168 12.46 -9.47 -3.52
N LEU A 169 11.35 -9.78 -4.19
CA LEU A 169 10.19 -8.91 -4.30
C LEU A 169 9.33 -8.97 -3.02
N PHE A 170 9.97 -8.79 -1.88
CA PHE A 170 9.35 -8.93 -0.55
C PHE A 170 8.07 -8.08 -0.36
N PRO A 171 7.97 -6.86 -0.90
CA PRO A 171 6.73 -6.08 -0.83
C PRO A 171 5.51 -6.76 -1.47
N TYR A 172 5.69 -7.77 -2.32
CA TYR A 172 4.58 -8.49 -2.94
C TYR A 172 4.01 -9.62 -2.05
N ILE A 173 4.80 -10.09 -1.06
CA ILE A 173 4.39 -11.24 -0.20
C ILE A 173 3.05 -11.00 0.50
N PRO A 174 2.78 -9.84 1.15
CA PRO A 174 1.50 -9.62 1.82
C PRO A 174 0.31 -9.69 0.88
N PHE A 175 0.49 -9.28 -0.37
CA PHE A 175 -0.59 -9.23 -1.37
C PHE A 175 -0.77 -10.54 -2.14
N TYR A 176 0.20 -11.45 -2.06
CA TYR A 176 0.18 -12.70 -2.81
C TYR A 176 -1.05 -13.56 -2.51
N ILE A 177 -1.54 -13.51 -1.29
CA ILE A 177 -2.73 -14.25 -0.87
C ILE A 177 -4.05 -13.65 -1.39
N ALA A 178 -4.04 -12.44 -1.96
CA ALA A 178 -5.24 -11.79 -2.49
C ALA A 178 -5.91 -12.61 -3.61
N LYS A 179 -5.13 -13.41 -4.35
CA LYS A 179 -5.67 -14.33 -5.37
C LYS A 179 -6.59 -15.40 -4.78
N TYR A 180 -6.48 -15.70 -3.49
CA TYR A 180 -7.31 -16.66 -2.74
C TYR A 180 -8.41 -15.97 -1.92
N GLU A 181 -8.66 -14.68 -2.13
CA GLU A 181 -9.63 -13.92 -1.31
C GLU A 181 -11.01 -14.56 -1.28
N LYS A 182 -11.48 -15.11 -2.41
CA LYS A 182 -12.80 -15.74 -2.48
C LYS A 182 -12.86 -17.01 -1.62
N GLU A 183 -11.82 -17.85 -1.69
CA GLU A 183 -11.71 -19.09 -0.92
C GLU A 183 -11.62 -18.78 0.59
N ILE A 184 -10.78 -17.82 0.96
CA ILE A 184 -10.61 -17.40 2.36
C ILE A 184 -11.91 -16.81 2.91
N ALA A 185 -12.55 -15.91 2.16
CA ALA A 185 -13.77 -15.21 2.58
C ALA A 185 -15.00 -16.13 2.63
N SER A 186 -15.07 -17.14 1.75
CA SER A 186 -16.20 -18.10 1.70
C SER A 186 -16.10 -19.24 2.70
N GLU A 187 -15.04 -19.28 3.52
CA GLU A 187 -14.72 -20.38 4.43
C GLU A 187 -14.57 -21.74 3.71
N GLY A 188 -14.16 -21.71 2.45
CA GLY A 188 -13.90 -22.87 1.62
C GLY A 188 -12.63 -23.63 2.03
N ASN A 189 -12.15 -24.50 1.13
CA ASN A 189 -10.88 -25.19 1.32
C ASN A 189 -9.73 -24.20 1.20
N ILE A 190 -8.91 -24.06 2.25
CA ILE A 190 -7.76 -23.14 2.34
C ILE A 190 -6.40 -23.86 2.38
N GLU A 191 -6.35 -25.16 2.07
CA GLU A 191 -5.08 -25.90 2.14
C GLU A 191 -4.00 -25.31 1.21
N ASN A 192 -4.37 -24.89 0.00
CA ASN A 192 -3.44 -24.22 -0.90
C ASN A 192 -2.92 -22.90 -0.31
N VAL A 193 -3.79 -22.14 0.38
CA VAL A 193 -3.39 -20.88 1.06
C VAL A 193 -2.39 -21.18 2.17
N ILE A 194 -2.63 -22.24 2.92
CA ILE A 194 -1.75 -22.68 4.01
C ILE A 194 -0.37 -23.06 3.47
N GLU A 195 -0.30 -23.84 2.39
CA GLU A 195 0.96 -24.23 1.75
C GLU A 195 1.77 -22.99 1.28
N GLU A 196 1.09 -21.99 0.68
CA GLU A 196 1.73 -20.75 0.26
C GLU A 196 2.25 -19.94 1.45
N LEU A 197 1.47 -19.82 2.52
CA LEU A 197 1.88 -19.10 3.74
C LEU A 197 3.05 -19.77 4.44
N VAL A 198 3.02 -21.12 4.54
CA VAL A 198 4.13 -21.89 5.10
C VAL A 198 5.40 -21.66 4.28
N TYR A 199 5.32 -21.75 2.95
CA TYR A 199 6.45 -21.50 2.06
C TYR A 199 7.05 -20.11 2.29
N PHE A 200 6.24 -19.04 2.26
CA PHE A 200 6.75 -17.69 2.48
C PHE A 200 7.34 -17.49 3.87
N ARG A 201 6.70 -18.05 4.90
CA ARG A 201 7.24 -17.98 6.27
C ARG A 201 8.64 -18.61 6.36
N GLU A 202 8.82 -19.81 5.79
CA GLU A 202 10.08 -20.53 5.82
C GLU A 202 11.17 -19.80 5.03
N GLU A 203 10.82 -19.30 3.85
CA GLU A 203 11.76 -18.54 3.03
C GLU A 203 12.16 -17.21 3.67
N MET A 204 11.22 -16.47 4.28
CA MET A 204 11.55 -15.25 5.01
C MET A 204 12.48 -15.53 6.20
N ILE A 205 12.26 -16.62 6.95
CA ILE A 205 13.16 -17.03 8.06
C ILE A 205 14.54 -17.40 7.52
N ARG A 206 14.62 -18.17 6.43
CA ARG A 206 15.89 -18.54 5.79
C ARG A 206 16.66 -17.32 5.33
N LEU A 207 16.00 -16.36 4.71
CA LEU A 207 16.62 -15.12 4.21
C LEU A 207 17.05 -14.19 5.35
N HIS A 208 16.31 -14.16 6.44
CA HIS A 208 16.71 -13.47 7.66
C HIS A 208 17.99 -14.09 8.25
N GLN A 209 18.05 -15.43 8.36
CA GLN A 209 19.26 -16.12 8.83
C GLN A 209 20.46 -15.88 7.92
N ALA A 210 20.23 -15.66 6.63
CA ALA A 210 21.28 -15.28 5.66
C ALA A 210 21.67 -13.78 5.71
N GLY A 211 21.05 -12.98 6.59
CA GLY A 211 21.31 -11.54 6.72
C GLY A 211 20.72 -10.68 5.58
N GLU A 212 19.78 -11.24 4.82
CA GLU A 212 19.10 -10.51 3.73
C GLU A 212 17.90 -9.70 4.23
N LEU A 213 17.25 -10.13 5.31
CA LEU A 213 16.21 -9.42 6.05
C LEU A 213 16.69 -9.12 7.47
N SER A 214 16.40 -7.92 7.97
CA SER A 214 16.60 -7.59 9.39
C SER A 214 15.49 -8.18 10.26
N ASP A 215 15.66 -8.14 11.59
CA ASP A 215 14.63 -8.55 12.56
C ASP A 215 13.33 -7.78 12.33
N ASP A 216 13.41 -6.45 12.23
CA ASP A 216 12.24 -5.58 12.04
C ASP A 216 11.54 -5.86 10.71
N GLU A 217 12.30 -6.10 9.64
CA GLU A 217 11.71 -6.41 8.33
C GLU A 217 11.00 -7.76 8.33
N LEU A 218 11.58 -8.78 8.97
CA LEU A 218 10.93 -10.09 9.10
C LEU A 218 9.64 -10.00 9.92
N ILE A 219 9.68 -9.31 11.07
CA ILE A 219 8.52 -9.13 11.94
C ILE A 219 7.41 -8.36 11.21
N ASP A 220 7.76 -7.26 10.58
CA ASP A 220 6.79 -6.41 9.90
C ASP A 220 6.21 -7.07 8.63
N LEU A 221 7.00 -7.78 7.83
CA LEU A 221 6.48 -8.53 6.68
C LEU A 221 5.45 -9.57 7.10
N LYS A 222 5.71 -10.35 8.16
CA LYS A 222 4.73 -11.28 8.74
C LYS A 222 3.47 -10.54 9.20
N GLY A 223 3.65 -9.42 9.87
CA GLY A 223 2.55 -8.59 10.34
C GLY A 223 1.70 -8.02 9.20
N PHE A 224 2.29 -7.58 8.09
CA PHE A 224 1.54 -7.13 6.90
C PHE A 224 0.74 -8.25 6.26
N VAL A 225 1.30 -9.48 6.17
CA VAL A 225 0.53 -10.65 5.72
C VAL A 225 -0.67 -10.88 6.63
N ASN A 226 -0.47 -10.84 7.96
CA ASN A 226 -1.56 -11.02 8.92
C ASN A 226 -2.61 -9.90 8.79
N THR A 227 -2.21 -8.66 8.51
CA THR A 227 -3.15 -7.56 8.25
C THR A 227 -4.04 -7.86 7.05
N ILE A 228 -3.47 -8.33 5.95
CA ILE A 228 -4.25 -8.72 4.76
C ILE A 228 -5.17 -9.91 5.08
N ILE A 229 -4.68 -10.95 5.77
CA ILE A 229 -5.49 -12.09 6.20
C ILE A 229 -6.71 -11.61 6.99
N THR A 230 -6.50 -10.78 8.00
CA THR A 230 -7.56 -10.26 8.88
C THR A 230 -8.59 -9.44 8.08
N HIS A 231 -8.14 -8.61 7.13
CA HIS A 231 -9.04 -7.86 6.26
C HIS A 231 -9.91 -8.79 5.37
N ILE A 232 -9.31 -9.85 4.81
CA ILE A 232 -10.04 -10.80 3.94
C ILE A 232 -11.01 -11.65 4.76
N THR A 233 -10.56 -12.17 5.88
CA THR A 233 -11.36 -13.08 6.73
C THR A 233 -12.50 -12.34 7.44
N ASN A 234 -12.25 -11.08 7.84
CA ASN A 234 -13.21 -10.26 8.59
C ASN A 234 -13.83 -10.99 9.78
N GLY A 235 -12.99 -11.70 10.55
CA GLY A 235 -13.39 -12.46 11.74
C GLY A 235 -14.02 -13.84 11.47
N ASN A 236 -13.89 -14.41 10.27
CA ASN A 236 -14.39 -15.75 10.00
C ASN A 236 -13.53 -16.85 10.68
N LYS A 237 -14.01 -18.09 10.65
CA LYS A 237 -13.36 -19.24 11.34
C LYS A 237 -11.93 -19.56 10.85
N ASN A 238 -11.54 -19.08 9.68
CA ASN A 238 -10.21 -19.35 9.11
C ASN A 238 -9.15 -18.36 9.62
N GLU A 239 -9.55 -17.24 10.23
CA GLU A 239 -8.63 -16.16 10.61
C GLU A 239 -7.54 -16.63 11.55
N GLU A 240 -7.91 -17.19 12.68
CA GLU A 240 -6.95 -17.63 13.71
C GLU A 240 -5.96 -18.65 13.13
N ARG A 241 -6.44 -19.60 12.33
CA ARG A 241 -5.59 -20.62 11.71
C ARG A 241 -4.57 -20.00 10.76
N LEU A 242 -4.98 -19.08 9.89
CA LEU A 242 -4.11 -18.43 8.90
C LEU A 242 -3.10 -17.49 9.56
N VAL A 243 -3.54 -16.65 10.50
CA VAL A 243 -2.67 -15.74 11.25
C VAL A 243 -1.60 -16.52 12.05
N ASN A 244 -1.96 -17.63 12.67
CA ASN A 244 -1.04 -18.47 13.43
C ASN A 244 0.05 -19.12 12.56
N ILE A 245 -0.22 -19.39 11.28
CA ILE A 245 0.79 -19.94 10.36
C ILE A 245 1.94 -18.94 10.18
N MET A 246 1.64 -17.68 9.92
CA MET A 246 2.68 -16.67 9.76
C MET A 246 3.38 -16.38 11.09
N GLY A 247 2.65 -16.43 12.20
CA GLY A 247 3.09 -15.93 13.49
C GLY A 247 3.25 -14.40 13.45
N GLY A 248 3.53 -13.79 14.58
CA GLY A 248 3.61 -12.33 14.71
C GLY A 248 2.24 -11.69 14.99
N THR A 249 2.20 -10.37 14.95
CA THR A 249 1.01 -9.55 15.24
C THR A 249 0.50 -8.88 13.97
N VAL A 250 -0.79 -8.60 13.92
CA VAL A 250 -1.38 -7.71 12.90
C VAL A 250 -0.79 -6.31 13.07
N ILE A 251 -0.44 -5.65 11.97
CA ILE A 251 0.07 -4.28 11.96
C ILE A 251 -1.06 -3.36 11.51
N GLU A 252 -1.39 -2.38 12.35
CA GLU A 252 -2.29 -1.31 11.95
C GLU A 252 -1.63 -0.41 10.91
N THR A 253 -2.37 -0.14 9.84
CA THR A 253 -1.94 0.79 8.80
C THR A 253 -1.92 2.23 9.32
N GLU A 254 -1.27 3.15 8.62
CA GLU A 254 -1.30 4.57 8.99
C GLU A 254 -2.75 5.11 8.99
N SER A 255 -3.58 4.67 8.04
CA SER A 255 -5.02 4.98 8.02
C SER A 255 -5.74 4.46 9.28
N ASP A 256 -5.41 3.25 9.74
CA ASP A 256 -6.00 2.72 10.98
C ASP A 256 -5.57 3.53 12.20
N LYS A 257 -4.32 3.95 12.28
CA LYS A 257 -3.82 4.80 13.37
C LYS A 257 -4.52 6.16 13.41
N ILE A 258 -4.75 6.78 12.24
CA ILE A 258 -5.52 8.03 12.13
C ILE A 258 -6.95 7.80 12.63
N LYS A 259 -7.62 6.73 12.18
CA LYS A 259 -8.97 6.37 12.63
C LYS A 259 -9.03 6.10 14.14
N ILE A 260 -8.05 5.36 14.68
CA ILE A 260 -7.93 5.08 16.10
C ILE A 260 -7.86 6.40 16.88
N ARG A 261 -6.96 7.29 16.49
CA ARG A 261 -6.80 8.60 17.12
C ARG A 261 -8.09 9.41 17.05
N THR A 262 -8.72 9.52 15.89
CA THR A 262 -9.99 10.25 15.71
C THR A 262 -11.10 9.66 16.60
N ILE A 263 -11.24 8.34 16.70
CA ILE A 263 -12.25 7.71 17.54
C ILE A 263 -12.02 8.06 19.02
N ILE A 264 -10.76 8.07 19.47
CA ILE A 264 -10.42 8.42 20.86
C ILE A 264 -10.72 9.88 21.13
N GLU A 265 -10.20 10.80 20.31
CA GLU A 265 -10.40 12.24 20.46
C GLU A 265 -11.88 12.61 20.45
N MET A 266 -12.64 12.18 19.44
CA MET A 266 -14.08 12.43 19.37
C MET A 266 -14.86 11.79 20.52
N GLY A 267 -14.48 10.58 20.94
CA GLY A 267 -15.11 9.91 22.08
C GLY A 267 -14.95 10.70 23.37
N GLN A 268 -13.77 11.25 23.62
CA GLN A 268 -13.48 12.08 24.79
C GLN A 268 -14.18 13.45 24.72
N GLU A 269 -14.19 14.10 23.54
CA GLU A 269 -14.90 15.37 23.33
C GLU A 269 -16.39 15.28 23.65
N VAL A 270 -17.03 14.16 23.35
CA VAL A 270 -18.46 13.95 23.67
C VAL A 270 -18.69 13.29 25.03
N GLY A 271 -17.62 13.10 25.83
CA GLY A 271 -17.71 12.59 27.20
C GLY A 271 -18.01 11.09 27.31
N LEU A 272 -17.62 10.26 26.35
CA LEU A 272 -17.77 8.81 26.46
C LEU A 272 -16.80 8.24 27.51
N GLU A 273 -17.27 7.23 28.22
CA GLU A 273 -16.42 6.46 29.14
C GLU A 273 -15.39 5.62 28.32
N ASP A 274 -14.21 5.39 28.92
CA ASP A 274 -13.11 4.63 28.32
C ASP A 274 -13.57 3.26 27.79
N SER A 275 -14.48 2.59 28.48
CA SER A 275 -15.05 1.30 28.08
C SER A 275 -15.86 1.39 26.78
N GLU A 276 -16.54 2.50 26.54
CA GLU A 276 -17.32 2.76 25.34
C GLU A 276 -16.39 3.08 24.15
N ILE A 277 -15.33 3.87 24.41
CA ILE A 277 -14.30 4.18 23.41
C ILE A 277 -13.59 2.89 22.99
N LEU A 278 -13.17 2.04 23.93
CA LEU A 278 -12.54 0.75 23.64
C LEU A 278 -13.44 -0.15 22.78
N LYS A 279 -14.73 -0.22 23.10
CA LYS A 279 -15.71 -0.96 22.32
C LYS A 279 -15.82 -0.43 20.89
N LYS A 280 -15.90 0.89 20.71
CA LYS A 280 -15.92 1.52 19.38
C LYS A 280 -14.65 1.25 18.59
N LEU A 281 -13.48 1.27 19.23
CA LEU A 281 -12.21 0.92 18.59
C LEU A 281 -12.23 -0.51 18.04
N GLN A 282 -12.65 -1.48 18.85
CA GLN A 282 -12.73 -2.88 18.42
C GLN A 282 -13.79 -3.13 17.33
N GLU A 283 -14.89 -2.38 17.33
CA GLU A 283 -15.92 -2.46 16.30
C GLU A 283 -15.50 -1.84 14.95
N LYS A 284 -14.67 -0.79 14.97
CA LYS A 284 -14.32 0.00 13.78
C LYS A 284 -12.98 -0.36 13.17
N ILE A 285 -12.05 -0.87 13.97
CA ILE A 285 -10.70 -1.27 13.54
C ILE A 285 -10.60 -2.78 13.55
N ILE A 286 -10.53 -3.37 12.36
CA ILE A 286 -10.46 -4.82 12.18
C ILE A 286 -9.14 -5.35 12.75
N GLY A 287 -9.21 -6.41 13.55
CA GLY A 287 -8.02 -7.07 14.10
C GLY A 287 -7.30 -6.32 15.22
N LEU A 288 -7.88 -5.25 15.76
CA LEU A 288 -7.27 -4.50 16.87
C LEU A 288 -7.49 -5.23 18.21
N PRO A 289 -6.42 -5.83 18.81
CA PRO A 289 -6.55 -6.49 20.10
C PRO A 289 -6.88 -5.51 21.22
N LEU A 290 -7.64 -5.94 22.24
CA LEU A 290 -8.00 -5.10 23.38
C LEU A 290 -6.77 -4.51 24.09
N THR A 291 -5.68 -5.25 24.18
CA THR A 291 -4.41 -4.78 24.79
C THR A 291 -3.82 -3.59 24.03
N ARG A 292 -3.84 -3.62 22.70
CA ARG A 292 -3.38 -2.51 21.87
C ARG A 292 -4.36 -1.35 21.85
N ALA A 293 -5.67 -1.62 21.84
CA ALA A 293 -6.69 -0.58 21.96
C ALA A 293 -6.51 0.22 23.27
N LYS A 294 -6.22 -0.46 24.40
CA LYS A 294 -5.90 0.20 25.67
C LYS A 294 -4.63 1.04 25.59
N ALA A 295 -3.56 0.52 24.98
CA ALA A 295 -2.32 1.26 24.80
C ALA A 295 -2.52 2.55 23.98
N TYR A 296 -3.32 2.48 22.90
CA TYR A 296 -3.67 3.67 22.13
C TYR A 296 -4.53 4.66 22.93
N LEU A 297 -5.48 4.18 23.70
CA LEU A 297 -6.29 5.04 24.58
C LEU A 297 -5.42 5.77 25.61
N GLU A 298 -4.42 5.10 26.19
CA GLU A 298 -3.44 5.73 27.07
C GLU A 298 -2.54 6.73 26.32
N GLN A 299 -2.15 6.43 25.10
CA GLN A 299 -1.26 7.28 24.31
C GLN A 299 -1.95 8.56 23.85
N TYR A 300 -3.15 8.46 23.31
CA TYR A 300 -3.86 9.59 22.70
C TYR A 300 -4.83 10.26 23.66
N GLY A 301 -5.35 9.54 24.66
CA GLY A 301 -6.29 10.08 25.64
C GLY A 301 -5.70 11.10 26.63
N LYS A 302 -4.37 11.17 26.78
CA LYS A 302 -3.69 12.11 27.69
C LYS A 302 -3.33 13.46 27.06
N GLN A 303 -3.65 13.70 25.79
CA GLN A 303 -3.26 14.94 25.09
C GLN A 303 -4.30 16.07 25.17
N LEU A 304 -5.42 15.86 25.87
CA LEU A 304 -6.52 16.83 25.99
C LEU A 304 -6.61 17.49 27.38
N VAL A 305 -5.52 17.52 28.16
CA VAL A 305 -5.45 18.27 29.45
C VAL A 305 -4.57 19.50 29.31
#